data_e68754547e2ce86d82664676b9f73ddf
#
_entry.id   e68754547e2ce86d82664676b9f73ddf
#
_cell.length_a   1.000
_cell.length_b   1.000
_cell.length_c   1.000
_cell.angle_alpha   90.00
_cell.angle_beta   90.00
_cell.angle_gamma   90.00
#
_symmetry.space_group_name_H-M   'P 1'
#
loop_
_entity.id
_entity.type
_entity.pdbx_description
1 polymer ?
#
loop_
_entity_poly.entity_id
_entity_poly.type
_entity_poly.pdbx_seq_one_letter_code
_entity_poly.pdbx_strand_id
1 'polypeptide(L)'
;MNGLRINSIESLLQGVGVAALPGEKLTVMVGDTVRVRLAVEYRGPSIGGVIHVSYGSQDTWFNEDGNKQSDTPVHFDQSMDWEPYSIACDVPISGIPGTNYDLYAKIMGVPGPDIFSPTLLNVLDVLGAAEFQNFEITSYEKV
;
A
#
# COMPACT_ATOMS: atom_id res chain seq x y z
N MET A 1 -14.73 -18.32 -6.33
CA MET A 1 -13.79 -18.20 -5.18
C MET A 1 -12.96 -16.93 -5.33
N ASN A 2 -12.93 -16.15 -4.29
CA ASN A 2 -12.19 -14.89 -4.32
C ASN A 2 -10.88 -15.04 -3.56
N GLY A 3 -9.79 -14.95 -4.30
CA GLY A 3 -8.48 -14.85 -3.69
C GLY A 3 -8.26 -13.48 -3.03
N LEU A 4 -7.03 -13.21 -2.66
CA LEU A 4 -6.66 -11.93 -2.06
C LEU A 4 -6.85 -10.81 -3.09
N ARG A 5 -7.46 -9.70 -2.66
CA ARG A 5 -7.60 -8.52 -3.51
C ARG A 5 -7.45 -7.25 -2.70
N ILE A 6 -7.01 -6.21 -3.38
CA ILE A 6 -6.90 -4.88 -2.80
C ILE A 6 -8.18 -4.12 -3.14
N ASN A 7 -8.91 -3.66 -2.12
CA ASN A 7 -10.16 -2.94 -2.30
C ASN A 7 -9.96 -1.43 -2.40
N SER A 8 -9.03 -0.88 -1.65
CA SER A 8 -8.76 0.57 -1.68
C SER A 8 -7.41 0.87 -1.05
N ILE A 9 -6.90 2.05 -1.36
CA ILE A 9 -5.72 2.63 -0.73
C ILE A 9 -6.05 4.05 -0.31
N GLU A 10 -5.49 4.50 0.82
CA GLU A 10 -5.74 5.85 1.31
C GLU A 10 -4.51 6.43 2.00
N SER A 11 -4.32 7.74 1.85
CA SER A 11 -3.29 8.49 2.55
C SER A 11 -3.77 8.80 3.97
N LEU A 12 -2.95 8.49 4.97
CA LEU A 12 -3.26 8.81 6.35
C LEU A 12 -2.82 10.23 6.73
N LEU A 13 -1.80 10.75 6.05
CA LEU A 13 -1.31 12.09 6.32
C LEU A 13 -2.27 13.17 5.84
N GLN A 14 -2.91 12.95 4.68
CA GLN A 14 -3.83 13.93 4.10
C GLN A 14 -5.21 13.91 4.75
N GLY A 15 -5.44 12.95 5.64
CA GLY A 15 -6.67 12.89 6.40
C GLY A 15 -7.81 12.20 5.68
N VAL A 16 -9.02 12.44 6.21
CA VAL A 16 -10.23 11.72 5.78
C VAL A 16 -10.63 12.10 4.37
N GLY A 17 -10.99 11.12 3.57
CA GLY A 17 -11.59 11.32 2.26
C GLY A 17 -10.63 11.21 1.09
N VAL A 18 -9.35 11.00 1.33
CA VAL A 18 -8.39 10.81 0.26
C VAL A 18 -8.12 9.31 0.12
N ALA A 19 -8.96 8.67 -0.66
CA ALA A 19 -8.84 7.25 -0.95
C ALA A 19 -8.95 7.01 -2.44
N ALA A 20 -8.25 5.99 -2.93
CA ALA A 20 -8.34 5.58 -4.31
C ALA A 20 -8.83 4.12 -4.37
N LEU A 21 -9.76 3.86 -5.27
CA LEU A 21 -10.23 2.52 -5.58
C LEU A 21 -9.32 1.90 -6.63
N PRO A 22 -9.38 0.58 -6.84
CA PRO A 22 -8.63 -0.03 -7.93
C PRO A 22 -8.92 0.67 -9.27
N GLY A 23 -7.86 1.01 -9.99
CA GLY A 23 -7.97 1.78 -11.23
C GLY A 23 -7.84 3.28 -11.07
N GLU A 24 -7.87 3.79 -9.85
CA GLU A 24 -7.62 5.20 -9.55
C GLU A 24 -6.19 5.38 -9.04
N LYS A 25 -5.67 6.59 -9.20
CA LYS A 25 -4.31 6.92 -8.74
C LYS A 25 -4.37 7.75 -7.47
N LEU A 26 -3.52 7.41 -6.52
CA LEU A 26 -3.33 8.16 -5.28
C LEU A 26 -1.98 8.87 -5.34
N THR A 27 -1.95 10.15 -5.02
CA THR A 27 -0.71 10.92 -4.90
C THR A 27 -0.41 11.14 -3.42
N VAL A 28 0.79 10.75 -3.02
CA VAL A 28 1.26 10.88 -1.63
C VAL A 28 2.65 11.50 -1.61
N MET A 29 3.17 11.76 -0.43
CA MET A 29 4.52 12.32 -0.28
C MET A 29 5.35 11.41 0.63
N VAL A 30 6.66 11.52 0.51
CA VAL A 30 7.58 10.83 1.43
C VAL A 30 7.27 11.28 2.86
N GLY A 31 7.17 10.32 3.76
CA GLY A 31 6.76 10.55 5.14
C GLY A 31 5.30 10.23 5.43
N ASP A 32 4.50 10.03 4.37
CA ASP A 32 3.12 9.59 4.52
C ASP A 32 3.06 8.10 4.89
N THR A 33 1.89 7.67 5.26
CA THR A 33 1.55 6.25 5.42
C THR A 33 0.30 5.98 4.60
N VAL A 34 0.35 4.94 3.79
CA VAL A 34 -0.78 4.53 2.97
C VAL A 34 -1.42 3.30 3.60
N ARG A 35 -2.71 3.39 3.86
CA ARG A 35 -3.49 2.24 4.34
C ARG A 35 -4.05 1.49 3.16
N VAL A 36 -3.67 0.22 3.04
CA VAL A 36 -4.14 -0.68 2.00
C VAL A 36 -5.19 -1.58 2.60
N ARG A 37 -6.41 -1.53 2.07
CA ARG A 37 -7.51 -2.36 2.52
C ARG A 37 -7.67 -3.54 1.60
N LEU A 38 -7.65 -4.73 2.20
CA LEU A 38 -7.65 -5.99 1.47
C LEU A 38 -8.84 -6.84 1.88
N ALA A 39 -9.21 -7.74 0.99
CA ALA A 39 -10.22 -8.74 1.27
C ALA A 39 -9.77 -10.10 0.76
N VAL A 40 -10.15 -11.14 1.50
CA VAL A 40 -9.88 -12.53 1.13
C VAL A 40 -10.95 -13.39 1.79
N GLU A 41 -11.26 -14.52 1.18
CA GLU A 41 -12.11 -15.53 1.78
C GLU A 41 -11.26 -16.73 2.18
N TYR A 42 -11.55 -17.29 3.34
CA TYR A 42 -10.82 -18.43 3.86
C TYR A 42 -11.74 -19.52 4.36
N ARG A 43 -11.34 -20.76 4.15
CA ARG A 43 -11.88 -21.92 4.85
C ARG A 43 -10.76 -22.92 5.09
N GLY A 44 -10.83 -23.63 6.19
CA GLY A 44 -9.83 -24.61 6.56
C GLY A 44 -9.55 -24.60 8.06
N PRO A 45 -8.44 -25.18 8.50
CA PRO A 45 -8.04 -25.16 9.90
C PRO A 45 -7.60 -23.77 10.34
N SER A 46 -7.57 -23.55 11.65
CA SER A 46 -7.01 -22.33 12.22
C SER A 46 -5.54 -22.21 11.84
N ILE A 47 -5.17 -21.12 11.18
CA ILE A 47 -3.78 -20.87 10.77
C ILE A 47 -3.44 -19.38 10.92
N GLY A 48 -2.14 -19.11 11.08
CA GLY A 48 -1.61 -17.77 11.01
C GLY A 48 -0.81 -17.59 9.73
N GLY A 49 -0.65 -16.35 9.33
CA GLY A 49 0.16 -15.96 8.18
C GLY A 49 0.59 -14.54 8.30
N VAL A 50 1.21 -14.02 7.25
CA VAL A 50 1.65 -12.64 7.15
C VAL A 50 1.16 -12.08 5.83
N ILE A 51 0.54 -10.90 5.87
CA ILE A 51 0.22 -10.17 4.66
C ILE A 51 1.36 -9.21 4.39
N HIS A 52 2.01 -9.40 3.25
CA HIS A 52 3.10 -8.57 2.77
C HIS A 52 2.56 -7.67 1.67
N VAL A 53 2.72 -6.35 1.85
CA VAL A 53 2.30 -5.35 0.87
C VAL A 53 3.53 -4.60 0.41
N SER A 54 3.68 -4.46 -0.90
CA SER A 54 4.83 -3.77 -1.48
C SER A 54 4.39 -2.88 -2.62
N TYR A 55 5.04 -1.72 -2.75
CA TYR A 55 4.89 -0.88 -3.92
C TYR A 55 6.26 -0.68 -4.58
N GLY A 56 6.25 -0.46 -5.89
CA GLY A 56 7.49 -0.29 -6.63
C GLY A 56 7.27 -0.19 -8.12
N SER A 57 8.36 -0.15 -8.85
CA SER A 57 8.36 -0.12 -10.30
C SER A 57 8.48 -1.54 -10.85
N GLN A 58 7.73 -1.85 -11.90
CA GLN A 58 7.85 -3.15 -12.57
C GLN A 58 9.24 -3.39 -13.15
N ASP A 59 9.93 -2.33 -13.55
CA ASP A 59 11.27 -2.44 -14.09
C ASP A 59 12.25 -3.05 -13.09
N THR A 60 11.94 -2.96 -11.82
CA THR A 60 12.77 -3.50 -10.75
C THR A 60 12.16 -4.74 -10.12
N TRP A 61 11.08 -5.27 -10.70
CA TRP A 61 10.34 -6.41 -10.13
C TRP A 61 9.97 -6.20 -8.68
N PHE A 62 9.35 -5.03 -8.40
CA PHE A 62 9.14 -4.70 -7.01
C PHE A 62 10.44 -4.91 -6.24
N ASN A 63 11.52 -4.33 -6.76
CA ASN A 63 12.78 -4.35 -6.07
C ASN A 63 12.54 -3.68 -4.73
N GLU A 64 12.27 -4.50 -3.77
CA GLU A 64 11.86 -4.10 -2.44
C GLU A 64 13.08 -3.53 -1.73
N ASP A 65 13.37 -2.27 -2.02
CA ASP A 65 14.27 -1.51 -1.19
C ASP A 65 13.60 -1.46 0.16
N GLY A 66 14.05 -2.15 1.13
CA GLY A 66 13.48 -2.34 2.44
C GLY A 66 12.49 -1.33 3.01
N ASN A 67 12.29 -0.21 2.34
CA ASN A 67 11.41 0.87 2.78
C ASN A 67 10.10 0.97 2.01
N LYS A 68 9.84 0.04 1.11
CA LYS A 68 8.66 0.07 0.24
C LYS A 68 7.71 -1.07 0.52
N GLN A 69 7.75 -1.62 1.71
CA GLN A 69 7.00 -2.81 2.06
C GLN A 69 6.51 -2.75 3.48
N SER A 70 5.51 -3.55 3.78
CA SER A 70 4.95 -3.71 5.11
C SER A 70 4.50 -5.14 5.29
N ASP A 71 4.74 -5.68 6.47
CA ASP A 71 4.32 -7.02 6.86
C ASP A 71 3.34 -6.91 8.02
N THR A 72 2.16 -7.50 7.86
CA THR A 72 1.11 -7.48 8.88
C THR A 72 0.70 -8.90 9.20
N PRO A 73 0.81 -9.34 10.47
CA PRO A 73 0.35 -10.67 10.85
C PRO A 73 -1.17 -10.77 10.72
N VAL A 74 -1.63 -11.93 10.30
CA VAL A 74 -3.05 -12.23 10.15
C VAL A 74 -3.33 -13.63 10.71
N HIS A 75 -4.52 -13.80 11.23
CA HIS A 75 -4.99 -15.09 11.73
C HIS A 75 -6.31 -15.44 11.10
N PHE A 76 -6.43 -16.68 10.62
CA PHE A 76 -7.67 -17.19 10.06
C PHE A 76 -8.21 -18.28 10.98
N ASP A 77 -9.45 -18.13 11.40
CA ASP A 77 -10.09 -19.10 12.27
C ASP A 77 -10.53 -20.33 11.47
N GLN A 78 -10.63 -21.45 12.18
CA GLN A 78 -11.13 -22.68 11.57
C GLN A 78 -12.55 -22.46 11.06
N SER A 79 -12.79 -22.86 9.81
CA SER A 79 -14.12 -22.82 9.22
C SER A 79 -14.26 -23.87 8.14
N MET A 80 -15.44 -24.48 8.08
CA MET A 80 -15.82 -25.41 7.02
C MET A 80 -16.32 -24.64 5.79
N ASP A 81 -16.78 -23.41 6.00
CA ASP A 81 -17.36 -22.55 4.96
C ASP A 81 -16.43 -21.43 4.63
N TRP A 82 -16.61 -20.82 3.45
CA TRP A 82 -15.86 -19.62 3.07
C TRP A 82 -16.25 -18.46 3.98
N GLU A 83 -15.28 -17.94 4.72
CA GLU A 83 -15.46 -16.81 5.61
C GLU A 83 -14.72 -15.58 5.05
N PRO A 84 -15.40 -14.44 4.94
CA PRO A 84 -14.76 -13.22 4.45
C PRO A 84 -13.91 -12.58 5.53
N TYR A 85 -12.74 -12.08 5.10
CA TYR A 85 -11.84 -11.31 5.94
C TYR A 85 -11.54 -9.99 5.28
N SER A 86 -11.61 -8.92 6.06
CA SER A 86 -11.18 -7.58 5.64
C SER A 86 -10.01 -7.17 6.51
N ILE A 87 -8.92 -6.80 5.88
CA ILE A 87 -7.67 -6.52 6.57
C ILE A 87 -7.12 -5.19 6.09
N ALA A 88 -6.60 -4.37 7.01
CA ALA A 88 -5.93 -3.13 6.67
C ALA A 88 -4.44 -3.25 7.00
N CYS A 89 -3.61 -2.87 6.04
CA CYS A 89 -2.16 -2.87 6.20
C CYS A 89 -1.64 -1.48 5.94
N ASP A 90 -0.82 -0.96 6.84
CA ASP A 90 -0.26 0.39 6.72
C ASP A 90 1.16 0.29 6.17
N VAL A 91 1.40 0.99 5.07
CA VAL A 91 2.68 0.99 4.37
C VAL A 91 3.32 2.36 4.50
N PRO A 92 4.48 2.48 5.13
CA PRO A 92 5.18 3.76 5.20
C PRO A 92 5.76 4.11 3.83
N ILE A 93 5.64 5.39 3.48
CA ILE A 93 6.16 5.92 2.22
C ILE A 93 7.50 6.58 2.51
N SER A 94 8.56 5.83 2.33
CA SER A 94 9.92 6.29 2.64
C SER A 94 10.91 5.98 1.52
N GLY A 95 10.41 5.57 0.37
CA GLY A 95 11.24 5.28 -0.78
C GLY A 95 11.58 6.50 -1.63
N ILE A 96 12.01 6.25 -2.83
CA ILE A 96 12.40 7.29 -3.78
C ILE A 96 11.15 7.93 -4.38
N PRO A 97 11.06 9.27 -4.46
CA PRO A 97 9.97 9.91 -5.19
C PRO A 97 9.90 9.43 -6.64
N GLY A 98 8.71 9.31 -7.14
CA GLY A 98 8.50 8.85 -8.52
C GLY A 98 7.03 8.78 -8.85
N THR A 99 6.75 8.42 -10.09
CA THR A 99 5.38 8.33 -10.60
C THR A 99 5.08 6.92 -11.08
N ASN A 100 3.78 6.60 -11.11
CA ASN A 100 3.29 5.36 -11.68
C ASN A 100 3.85 4.11 -10.99
N TYR A 101 3.97 4.15 -9.67
CA TYR A 101 4.31 2.96 -8.92
C TYR A 101 3.16 1.97 -8.92
N ASP A 102 3.51 0.70 -8.93
CA ASP A 102 2.57 -0.41 -8.85
C ASP A 102 2.49 -0.89 -7.40
N LEU A 103 1.44 -1.60 -7.08
CA LEU A 103 1.18 -2.09 -5.73
C LEU A 103 0.66 -3.52 -5.80
N TYR A 104 1.17 -4.39 -4.95
CA TYR A 104 0.61 -5.73 -4.78
C TYR A 104 0.67 -6.16 -3.32
N ALA A 105 -0.08 -7.19 -3.01
CA ALA A 105 -0.05 -7.84 -1.71
C ALA A 105 0.03 -9.35 -1.89
N LYS A 106 0.53 -10.03 -0.86
CA LYS A 106 0.52 -11.48 -0.83
C LYS A 106 0.35 -11.97 0.60
N ILE A 107 -0.22 -13.15 0.74
CA ILE A 107 -0.24 -13.88 2.01
C ILE A 107 0.88 -14.90 1.97
N MET A 108 1.78 -14.82 2.92
CA MET A 108 2.91 -15.74 3.04
C MET A 108 2.92 -16.38 4.43
N GLY A 109 3.75 -17.39 4.61
CA GLY A 109 3.85 -18.09 5.89
C GLY A 109 2.70 -19.05 6.17
N VAL A 110 1.87 -19.35 5.16
CA VAL A 110 0.80 -20.33 5.24
C VAL A 110 1.25 -21.64 4.60
N PRO A 111 0.59 -22.78 4.89
CA PRO A 111 0.88 -24.01 4.18
C PRO A 111 0.65 -23.85 2.68
N GLY A 112 1.65 -24.20 1.88
CA GLY A 112 1.57 -24.08 0.42
C GLY A 112 2.23 -22.80 -0.09
N PRO A 113 2.05 -22.51 -1.39
CA PRO A 113 2.65 -21.34 -1.99
C PRO A 113 1.99 -20.04 -1.52
N ASP A 114 2.72 -18.94 -1.66
CA ASP A 114 2.19 -17.61 -1.35
C ASP A 114 0.98 -17.31 -2.22
N ILE A 115 0.03 -16.57 -1.64
CA ILE A 115 -1.21 -16.19 -2.33
C ILE A 115 -1.12 -14.72 -2.69
N PHE A 116 -1.07 -14.43 -3.99
CA PHE A 116 -0.89 -13.07 -4.50
C PHE A 116 -2.22 -12.40 -4.83
N SER A 117 -2.30 -11.10 -4.54
CA SER A 117 -3.33 -10.25 -5.12
C SER A 117 -2.99 -9.94 -6.57
N PRO A 118 -3.97 -9.54 -7.39
CA PRO A 118 -3.65 -8.90 -8.65
C PRO A 118 -2.80 -7.66 -8.38
N THR A 119 -1.81 -7.40 -9.24
CA THR A 119 -1.00 -6.20 -9.16
C THR A 119 -1.79 -5.01 -9.67
N LEU A 120 -1.87 -3.95 -8.87
CA LEU A 120 -2.47 -2.69 -9.30
C LEU A 120 -1.40 -1.87 -10.00
N LEU A 121 -1.64 -1.54 -11.26
CA LEU A 121 -0.67 -0.83 -12.08
C LEU A 121 -0.88 0.67 -12.02
N ASN A 122 0.22 1.42 -11.91
CA ASN A 122 0.21 2.89 -12.01
C ASN A 122 -0.75 3.54 -11.00
N VAL A 123 -0.72 3.07 -9.75
CA VAL A 123 -1.71 3.53 -8.75
C VAL A 123 -1.15 4.54 -7.76
N LEU A 124 0.17 4.73 -7.73
CA LEU A 124 0.78 5.55 -6.69
C LEU A 124 1.82 6.49 -7.29
N ASP A 125 1.66 7.79 -7.03
CA ASP A 125 2.68 8.79 -7.27
C ASP A 125 3.24 9.22 -5.92
N VAL A 126 4.56 9.27 -5.79
CA VAL A 126 5.23 9.65 -4.56
C VAL A 126 6.01 10.94 -4.80
N LEU A 127 5.58 11.99 -4.14
CA LEU A 127 6.27 13.28 -4.17
C LEU A 127 7.37 13.32 -3.11
N GLY A 128 8.41 14.08 -3.38
CA GLY A 128 9.41 14.35 -2.36
C GLY A 128 8.82 15.18 -1.22
N ALA A 129 9.54 15.24 -0.10
CA ALA A 129 9.17 16.11 1.00
C ALA A 129 9.10 17.56 0.52
N ALA A 130 8.25 18.36 1.15
CA ALA A 130 8.14 19.78 0.78
C ALA A 130 9.48 20.48 0.90
N GLU A 131 9.83 21.23 -0.14
CA GLU A 131 11.09 21.95 -0.20
C GLU A 131 10.85 23.36 -0.69
N PHE A 132 11.73 24.27 -0.26
CA PHE A 132 11.73 25.64 -0.73
C PHE A 132 13.10 25.98 -1.28
N GLN A 133 13.13 26.79 -2.31
CA GLN A 133 14.36 27.14 -2.97
C GLN A 133 14.31 28.62 -3.37
N ASN A 134 15.47 29.32 -3.26
CA ASN A 134 15.60 30.70 -3.70
C ASN A 134 14.60 31.65 -3.02
N PHE A 135 14.35 31.40 -1.72
CA PHE A 135 13.52 32.33 -0.95
C PHE A 135 14.28 33.63 -0.78
N GLU A 136 13.74 34.71 -1.32
CA GLU A 136 14.38 36.01 -1.29
C GLU A 136 13.37 37.13 -1.23
N ILE A 137 13.79 38.26 -0.70
CA ILE A 137 12.99 39.46 -0.74
C ILE A 137 13.25 40.13 -2.09
N THR A 138 12.24 40.21 -2.94
CA THR A 138 12.38 40.79 -4.26
C THR A 138 12.18 42.30 -4.28
N SER A 139 11.43 42.82 -3.33
CA SER A 139 11.24 44.26 -3.17
C SER A 139 10.60 44.56 -1.83
N TYR A 140 10.71 45.83 -1.42
CA TYR A 140 9.97 46.29 -0.25
C TYR A 140 9.67 47.78 -0.44
N GLU A 141 8.61 48.25 0.23
CA GLU A 141 8.17 49.64 0.14
C GLU A 141 7.99 50.20 1.54
N LYS A 142 8.30 51.48 1.65
CA LYS A 142 8.02 52.23 2.87
C LYS A 142 6.57 52.70 2.84
N VAL A 143 5.81 52.35 3.84
CA VAL A 143 4.41 52.75 3.98
C VAL A 143 4.24 53.86 5.00
#